data_871712fd7ff4c6837b2bf7c7d07abb4a
#
_entry.id   871712fd7ff4c6837b2bf7c7d07abb4a
#
_cell.length_a   1.000
_cell.length_b   1.000
_cell.length_c   1.000
_cell.angle_alpha   90.00
_cell.angle_beta   90.00
_cell.angle_gamma   90.00
#
_symmetry.space_group_name_H-M   'P 1'
#
loop_
_entity.id
_entity.type
_entity.pdbx_description
1 polymer ?
#
loop_
_entity_poly.entity_id
_entity_poly.type
_entity_poly.pdbx_seq_one_letter_code
_entity_poly.pdbx_strand_id
1 'polypeptide(L)'
;MSSLIFQSSYIIIIPSYYKTDIHKHPFLHLFAGKKGCRITVGKENIQGNIILLDSKVRHAVEVGNNCAFFLLIDPTSIIAEQIREQYIKGDSYCNVSDDIAGISEDIHNLPENEIIRIVENMFLAMGISTGKNNVRDERIELIIGKVISGEWLSYSVKQIAEKVFLSESRLTHLFKEEMDISLKSYILIRRMEYAYRLVSSGGKITWAAQESGFSSSAHLAYTCKKLTG
;
A
#
# COMPACT_ATOMS: atom_id res chain seq x y z
N MET A 1 -12.35 -15.20 1.42
CA MET A 1 -12.43 -13.80 0.91
C MET A 1 -11.08 -13.16 1.21
N SER A 2 -10.45 -12.47 0.26
CA SER A 2 -9.18 -11.79 0.55
C SER A 2 -9.40 -10.65 1.54
N SER A 3 -8.51 -10.49 2.51
CA SER A 3 -8.56 -9.41 3.50
C SER A 3 -7.59 -8.30 3.12
N LEU A 4 -8.01 -7.05 3.33
CA LEU A 4 -7.20 -5.85 3.08
C LEU A 4 -6.98 -5.11 4.40
N ILE A 5 -5.71 -4.82 4.72
CA ILE A 5 -5.32 -4.02 5.88
C ILE A 5 -4.56 -2.79 5.38
N PHE A 6 -5.04 -1.61 5.74
CA PHE A 6 -4.50 -0.35 5.25
C PHE A 6 -3.58 0.30 6.29
N GLN A 7 -2.36 0.59 5.86
CA GLN A 7 -1.38 1.38 6.60
C GLN A 7 -1.13 2.72 5.90
N SER A 8 -0.35 3.61 6.50
CA SER A 8 -0.08 4.93 5.92
C SER A 8 0.63 4.86 4.58
N SER A 9 1.57 3.93 4.42
CA SER A 9 2.47 3.83 3.26
C SER A 9 2.30 2.55 2.46
N TYR A 10 1.48 1.59 2.91
CA TYR A 10 1.27 0.33 2.22
C TYR A 10 -0.10 -0.30 2.54
N ILE A 11 -0.51 -1.23 1.71
CA ILE A 11 -1.71 -2.05 1.90
C ILE A 11 -1.25 -3.50 1.99
N ILE A 12 -1.66 -4.21 3.04
CA ILE A 12 -1.45 -5.67 3.17
C ILE A 12 -2.63 -6.36 2.52
N ILE A 13 -2.36 -7.31 1.64
CA ILE A 13 -3.37 -8.15 1.00
C ILE A 13 -3.09 -9.60 1.40
N ILE A 14 -4.09 -10.22 2.04
CA ILE A 14 -4.05 -11.63 2.40
C ILE A 14 -4.95 -12.36 1.41
N PRO A 15 -4.36 -13.03 0.38
CA PRO A 15 -5.14 -13.64 -0.67
C PRO A 15 -5.65 -15.02 -0.26
N SER A 16 -6.93 -15.31 -0.49
CA SER A 16 -7.40 -16.71 -0.51
C SER A 16 -7.04 -17.39 -1.85
N TYR A 17 -7.20 -16.67 -2.93
CA TYR A 17 -6.69 -16.94 -4.28
C TYR A 17 -6.67 -15.61 -5.04
N TYR A 18 -5.61 -15.35 -5.78
CA TYR A 18 -5.48 -14.13 -6.55
C TYR A 18 -4.74 -14.40 -7.86
N LYS A 19 -5.36 -14.04 -8.98
CA LYS A 19 -4.80 -14.17 -10.30
C LYS A 19 -5.10 -12.92 -11.11
N THR A 20 -4.07 -12.39 -11.77
CA THR A 20 -4.20 -11.23 -12.66
C THR A 20 -3.71 -11.55 -14.06
N ASP A 21 -4.22 -10.81 -15.03
CA ASP A 21 -3.58 -10.69 -16.33
C ASP A 21 -2.31 -9.83 -16.23
N ILE A 22 -1.51 -9.80 -17.31
CA ILE A 22 -0.32 -8.95 -17.37
C ILE A 22 -0.73 -7.48 -17.31
N HIS A 23 -0.31 -6.80 -16.24
CA HIS A 23 -0.61 -5.39 -16.00
C HIS A 23 0.61 -4.64 -15.44
N LYS A 24 0.45 -3.36 -15.15
CA LYS A 24 1.41 -2.53 -14.40
C LYS A 24 0.68 -1.45 -13.64
N HIS A 25 1.19 -1.10 -12.50
CA HIS A 25 0.67 -0.01 -11.66
C HIS A 25 1.80 0.71 -10.89
N PRO A 26 1.53 1.84 -10.22
CA PRO A 26 2.56 2.64 -9.57
C PRO A 26 3.12 2.04 -8.28
N PHE A 27 2.43 1.12 -7.62
CA PHE A 27 2.90 0.51 -6.38
C PHE A 27 4.10 -0.42 -6.61
N LEU A 28 4.98 -0.47 -5.62
CA LEU A 28 5.96 -1.53 -5.47
C LEU A 28 5.32 -2.71 -4.75
N HIS A 29 5.67 -3.92 -5.12
CA HIS A 29 5.20 -5.12 -4.41
C HIS A 29 6.27 -5.73 -3.53
N LEU A 30 5.80 -6.32 -2.42
CA LEU A 30 6.52 -7.32 -1.68
C LEU A 30 5.60 -8.55 -1.54
N PHE A 31 5.98 -9.67 -2.11
CA PHE A 31 5.29 -10.95 -1.94
C PHE A 31 6.02 -11.77 -0.88
N ALA A 32 5.27 -12.40 0.02
CA ALA A 32 5.85 -13.18 1.11
C ALA A 32 5.10 -14.49 1.34
N GLY A 33 5.82 -15.62 1.44
CA GLY A 33 5.23 -16.93 1.72
C GLY A 33 6.27 -18.02 1.92
N LYS A 34 6.08 -18.90 2.91
CA LYS A 34 6.98 -19.99 3.25
C LYS A 34 7.19 -21.02 2.13
N LYS A 35 6.18 -21.26 1.31
CA LYS A 35 6.20 -22.23 0.20
C LYS A 35 6.53 -21.57 -1.14
N GLY A 36 6.95 -20.32 -1.09
CA GLY A 36 7.28 -19.49 -2.24
C GLY A 36 6.05 -18.91 -2.94
N CYS A 37 6.13 -17.62 -3.26
CA CYS A 37 5.19 -16.94 -4.13
C CYS A 37 5.63 -17.11 -5.59
N ARG A 38 4.69 -17.08 -6.52
CA ARG A 38 4.99 -17.15 -7.96
C ARG A 38 4.43 -15.92 -8.66
N ILE A 39 5.30 -15.24 -9.40
CA ILE A 39 4.92 -14.11 -10.24
C ILE A 39 5.53 -14.28 -11.64
N THR A 40 4.92 -13.66 -12.64
CA THR A 40 5.48 -13.58 -14.00
C THR A 40 5.91 -12.16 -14.29
N VAL A 41 7.17 -11.95 -14.66
CA VAL A 41 7.71 -10.65 -15.07
C VAL A 41 8.23 -10.78 -16.50
N GLY A 42 7.60 -10.05 -17.43
CA GLY A 42 7.90 -10.22 -18.84
C GLY A 42 7.58 -11.64 -19.35
N LYS A 43 8.62 -12.43 -19.63
CA LYS A 43 8.50 -13.86 -20.04
C LYS A 43 9.00 -14.83 -18.96
N GLU A 44 9.48 -14.32 -17.83
CA GLU A 44 10.09 -15.10 -16.77
C GLU A 44 9.07 -15.44 -15.69
N ASN A 45 9.07 -16.69 -15.22
CA ASN A 45 8.36 -17.11 -14.03
C ASN A 45 9.31 -17.11 -12.86
N ILE A 46 9.03 -16.26 -11.87
CA ILE A 46 9.85 -16.07 -10.69
C ILE A 46 9.17 -16.75 -9.52
N GLN A 47 9.93 -17.51 -8.75
CA GLN A 47 9.47 -18.14 -7.51
C GLN A 47 10.46 -17.85 -6.39
N GLY A 48 9.94 -17.48 -5.22
CA GLY A 48 10.76 -17.20 -4.04
C GLY A 48 9.91 -17.00 -2.78
N ASN A 49 10.55 -17.07 -1.63
CA ASN A 49 9.89 -16.85 -0.34
C ASN A 49 9.55 -15.37 -0.13
N ILE A 50 10.45 -14.49 -0.56
CA ILE A 50 10.21 -13.05 -0.60
C ILE A 50 10.65 -12.54 -1.96
N ILE A 51 9.71 -11.94 -2.68
CA ILE A 51 9.94 -11.32 -3.97
C ILE A 51 9.58 -9.84 -3.88
N LEU A 52 10.53 -8.99 -4.23
CA LEU A 52 10.35 -7.54 -4.37
C LEU A 52 10.21 -7.22 -5.85
N LEU A 53 9.21 -6.43 -6.22
CA LEU A 53 8.96 -6.02 -7.60
C LEU A 53 8.79 -4.50 -7.63
N ASP A 54 9.59 -3.80 -8.44
CA ASP A 54 9.50 -2.34 -8.49
C ASP A 54 8.20 -1.85 -9.15
N SER A 55 7.91 -0.60 -8.92
CA SER A 55 6.76 0.10 -9.49
C SER A 55 6.83 0.15 -11.02
N LYS A 56 5.66 0.11 -11.67
CA LYS A 56 5.49 0.19 -13.13
C LYS A 56 6.12 -0.96 -13.94
N VAL A 57 6.65 -1.99 -13.30
CA VAL A 57 7.08 -3.23 -13.97
C VAL A 57 5.85 -3.98 -14.48
N ARG A 58 5.90 -4.49 -15.72
CA ARG A 58 4.83 -5.33 -16.27
C ARG A 58 4.91 -6.73 -15.68
N HIS A 59 3.85 -7.15 -15.02
CA HIS A 59 3.80 -8.43 -14.32
C HIS A 59 2.40 -9.03 -14.30
N ALA A 60 2.35 -10.34 -14.05
CA ALA A 60 1.14 -11.06 -13.68
C ALA A 60 1.40 -11.78 -12.36
N VAL A 61 0.38 -11.88 -11.54
CA VAL A 61 0.44 -12.53 -10.23
C VAL A 61 -0.49 -13.74 -10.24
N GLU A 62 0.03 -14.87 -9.80
CA GLU A 62 -0.80 -16.03 -9.50
C GLU A 62 -0.40 -16.54 -8.12
N VAL A 63 -1.16 -16.14 -7.11
CA VAL A 63 -0.95 -16.54 -5.73
C VAL A 63 -2.10 -17.40 -5.24
N GLY A 64 -1.74 -18.56 -4.72
CA GLY A 64 -2.63 -19.47 -4.02
C GLY A 64 -2.17 -19.58 -2.56
N ASN A 65 -2.44 -20.71 -1.94
CA ASN A 65 -2.13 -20.98 -0.53
C ASN A 65 -0.62 -20.94 -0.17
N ASN A 66 0.26 -20.78 -1.16
CA ASN A 66 1.71 -20.69 -0.94
C ASN A 66 2.17 -19.27 -0.57
N CYS A 67 1.44 -18.24 -0.98
CA CYS A 67 1.72 -16.85 -0.63
C CYS A 67 0.89 -16.49 0.61
N ALA A 68 1.56 -16.15 1.69
CA ALA A 68 0.89 -15.77 2.93
C ALA A 68 0.23 -14.41 2.81
N PHE A 69 0.95 -13.43 2.27
CA PHE A 69 0.46 -12.09 1.98
C PHE A 69 1.31 -11.42 0.91
N PHE A 70 0.80 -10.33 0.37
CA PHE A 70 1.60 -9.39 -0.40
C PHE A 70 1.26 -7.94 -0.05
N LEU A 71 2.22 -7.07 -0.25
CA LEU A 71 2.10 -5.64 0.04
C LEU A 71 2.04 -4.85 -1.26
N LEU A 72 1.17 -3.85 -1.28
CA LEU A 72 1.21 -2.73 -2.23
C LEU A 72 1.84 -1.55 -1.50
N ILE A 73 3.10 -1.24 -1.80
CA ILE A 73 3.88 -0.20 -1.13
C ILE A 73 3.86 1.06 -1.98
N ASP A 74 3.52 2.20 -1.37
CA ASP A 74 3.52 3.47 -2.08
C ASP A 74 4.92 3.81 -2.59
N PRO A 75 5.08 4.11 -3.89
CA PRO A 75 6.39 4.33 -4.50
C PRO A 75 7.10 5.59 -4.02
N THR A 76 6.38 6.49 -3.33
CA THR A 76 6.93 7.73 -2.76
C THR A 76 7.31 7.60 -1.28
N SER A 77 7.08 6.43 -0.67
CA SER A 77 7.38 6.20 0.75
C SER A 77 8.86 5.91 0.99
N ILE A 78 9.30 6.16 2.22
CA ILE A 78 10.66 5.81 2.66
C ILE A 78 10.92 4.30 2.58
N ILE A 79 9.88 3.48 2.78
CA ILE A 79 9.96 2.02 2.63
C ILE A 79 10.34 1.66 1.19
N ALA A 80 9.67 2.25 0.19
CA ALA A 80 9.96 1.98 -1.22
C ALA A 80 11.36 2.48 -1.62
N GLU A 81 11.81 3.61 -1.07
CA GLU A 81 13.15 4.14 -1.29
C GLU A 81 14.22 3.18 -0.77
N GLN A 82 14.12 2.74 0.48
CA GLN A 82 15.05 1.78 1.08
C GLN A 82 15.07 0.42 0.34
N ILE A 83 13.90 -0.08 -0.07
CA ILE A 83 13.82 -1.32 -0.86
C ILE A 83 14.59 -1.17 -2.18
N ARG A 84 14.44 -0.05 -2.88
CA ARG A 84 15.16 0.20 -4.14
C ARG A 84 16.66 0.28 -3.93
N GLU A 85 17.10 0.99 -2.91
CA GLU A 85 18.53 1.19 -2.63
C GLU A 85 19.21 -0.09 -2.16
N GLN A 86 18.56 -0.84 -1.27
CA GLN A 86 19.20 -2.00 -0.63
C GLN A 86 19.06 -3.29 -1.42
N TYR A 87 17.91 -3.49 -2.12
CA TYR A 87 17.56 -4.77 -2.72
C TYR A 87 17.44 -4.71 -4.24
N ILE A 88 16.65 -3.81 -4.80
CA ILE A 88 16.34 -3.76 -6.23
C ILE A 88 17.53 -3.23 -7.04
N LYS A 89 18.21 -2.18 -6.55
CA LYS A 89 19.47 -1.65 -7.11
C LYS A 89 19.44 -1.34 -8.61
N GLY A 90 18.27 -0.94 -9.11
CA GLY A 90 18.06 -0.60 -10.51
C GLY A 90 17.48 -1.73 -11.37
N ASP A 91 17.34 -2.94 -10.84
CA ASP A 91 16.65 -4.05 -11.50
C ASP A 91 15.13 -3.88 -11.46
N SER A 92 14.41 -4.74 -12.18
CA SER A 92 12.95 -4.76 -12.15
C SER A 92 12.40 -5.46 -10.91
N TYR A 93 13.13 -6.42 -10.38
CA TYR A 93 12.76 -7.22 -9.21
C TYR A 93 14.00 -7.75 -8.47
N CYS A 94 13.78 -8.20 -7.24
CA CYS A 94 14.76 -8.93 -6.46
C CYS A 94 14.09 -10.11 -5.77
N ASN A 95 14.73 -11.28 -5.81
CA ASN A 95 14.35 -12.44 -5.01
C ASN A 95 15.23 -12.47 -3.77
N VAL A 96 14.64 -12.21 -2.60
CA VAL A 96 15.36 -12.23 -1.33
C VAL A 96 15.47 -13.68 -0.86
N SER A 97 16.70 -14.21 -0.85
CA SER A 97 16.98 -15.62 -0.59
C SER A 97 16.93 -16.03 0.89
N ASP A 98 16.86 -15.05 1.79
CA ASP A 98 16.94 -15.32 3.22
C ASP A 98 15.58 -15.79 3.76
N ASP A 99 15.67 -16.81 4.62
CA ASP A 99 14.53 -17.33 5.37
C ASP A 99 14.19 -16.33 6.48
N ILE A 100 13.41 -15.31 6.13
CA ILE A 100 12.95 -14.32 7.09
C ILE A 100 11.96 -15.01 8.02
N ALA A 101 12.42 -15.36 9.20
CA ALA A 101 11.65 -16.02 10.23
C ALA A 101 10.38 -15.23 10.60
N GLY A 102 9.25 -15.90 10.72
CA GLY A 102 8.03 -15.31 11.26
C GLY A 102 6.81 -15.29 10.34
N ILE A 103 6.93 -15.70 9.07
CA ILE A 103 5.74 -15.84 8.22
C ILE A 103 4.97 -17.09 8.67
N SER A 104 3.79 -16.90 9.28
CA SER A 104 2.90 -17.97 9.71
C SER A 104 2.10 -18.53 8.54
N GLU A 105 1.92 -19.86 8.49
CA GLU A 105 1.00 -20.50 7.53
C GLU A 105 -0.47 -20.15 7.84
N ASP A 106 -0.77 -19.84 9.09
CA ASP A 106 -2.12 -19.52 9.60
C ASP A 106 -2.47 -18.05 9.61
N ILE A 107 -1.80 -17.23 8.79
CA ILE A 107 -2.00 -15.77 8.77
C ILE A 107 -3.47 -15.36 8.54
N HIS A 108 -4.24 -16.20 7.84
CA HIS A 108 -5.66 -15.93 7.57
C HIS A 108 -6.54 -15.90 8.83
N ASN A 109 -6.09 -16.52 9.92
CA ASN A 109 -6.83 -16.65 11.18
C ASN A 109 -6.32 -15.67 12.24
N LEU A 110 -5.27 -14.91 11.94
CA LEU A 110 -4.70 -13.94 12.89
C LEU A 110 -5.51 -12.64 12.93
N PRO A 111 -5.57 -11.98 14.08
CA PRO A 111 -6.13 -10.65 14.18
C PRO A 111 -5.24 -9.62 13.44
N GLU A 112 -5.86 -8.53 12.99
CA GLU A 112 -5.22 -7.51 12.16
C GLU A 112 -3.93 -6.95 12.77
N ASN A 113 -3.93 -6.69 14.07
CA ASN A 113 -2.76 -6.16 14.80
C ASN A 113 -1.57 -7.14 14.81
N GLU A 114 -1.82 -8.44 14.83
CA GLU A 114 -0.76 -9.45 14.73
C GLU A 114 -0.18 -9.53 13.32
N ILE A 115 -1.03 -9.43 12.32
CA ILE A 115 -0.60 -9.39 10.91
C ILE A 115 0.29 -8.18 10.65
N ILE A 116 -0.11 -6.99 11.14
CA ILE A 116 0.69 -5.77 11.04
C ILE A 116 2.06 -5.99 11.71
N ARG A 117 2.10 -6.57 12.91
CA ARG A 117 3.35 -6.85 13.63
C ARG A 117 4.26 -7.82 12.87
N ILE A 118 3.70 -8.84 12.20
CA ILE A 118 4.48 -9.76 11.35
C ILE A 118 5.15 -8.99 10.22
N VAL A 119 4.42 -8.11 9.53
CA VAL A 119 4.94 -7.29 8.44
C VAL A 119 6.01 -6.31 8.93
N GLU A 120 5.80 -5.66 10.08
CA GLU A 120 6.77 -4.74 10.68
C GLU A 120 8.07 -5.47 11.11
N ASN A 121 7.95 -6.64 11.72
CA ASN A 121 9.10 -7.48 12.07
C ASN A 121 9.87 -7.95 10.82
N MET A 122 9.16 -8.26 9.73
CA MET A 122 9.79 -8.60 8.46
C MET A 122 10.58 -7.40 7.90
N PHE A 123 10.00 -6.20 7.89
CA PHE A 123 10.74 -5.00 7.49
C PHE A 123 11.98 -4.76 8.37
N LEU A 124 11.83 -4.93 9.68
CA LEU A 124 12.95 -4.80 10.61
C LEU A 124 14.07 -5.81 10.31
N ALA A 125 13.71 -7.09 10.08
CA ALA A 125 14.66 -8.13 9.70
C ALA A 125 15.36 -7.84 8.36
N MET A 126 14.66 -7.16 7.44
CA MET A 126 15.23 -6.66 6.18
C MET A 126 16.05 -5.38 6.35
N GLY A 127 16.19 -4.81 7.55
CA GLY A 127 16.85 -3.52 7.76
C GLY A 127 16.10 -2.32 7.20
N ILE A 128 14.79 -2.46 6.97
CA ILE A 128 13.92 -1.42 6.43
C ILE A 128 13.19 -0.72 7.58
N SER A 129 13.36 0.59 7.69
CA SER A 129 12.63 1.42 8.63
C SER A 129 11.22 1.73 8.09
N THR A 130 10.21 1.53 8.91
CA THR A 130 8.81 1.89 8.56
C THR A 130 8.51 3.38 8.73
N GLY A 131 9.51 4.18 9.09
CA GLY A 131 9.38 5.61 9.38
C GLY A 131 9.02 5.87 10.84
N LYS A 132 9.21 7.12 11.28
CA LYS A 132 8.80 7.55 12.63
C LYS A 132 7.53 8.38 12.50
N ASN A 133 6.46 7.91 13.10
CA ASN A 133 5.19 8.65 13.19
C ASN A 133 5.22 9.81 14.20
N ASN A 134 6.37 10.44 14.43
CA ASN A 134 6.46 11.62 15.26
C ASN A 134 6.25 12.87 14.38
N VAL A 135 5.01 13.12 14.01
CA VAL A 135 4.64 14.37 13.36
C VAL A 135 4.92 15.51 14.35
N ARG A 136 5.65 16.53 13.90
CA ARG A 136 6.04 17.69 14.73
C ARG A 136 5.27 18.96 14.39
N ASP A 137 4.75 19.02 13.16
CA ASP A 137 4.02 20.19 12.69
C ASP A 137 2.51 20.00 12.92
N GLU A 138 1.91 20.85 13.76
CA GLU A 138 0.49 20.81 14.12
C GLU A 138 -0.45 20.88 12.93
N ARG A 139 -0.04 21.51 11.83
CA ARG A 139 -0.83 21.58 10.58
C ARG A 139 -0.89 20.20 9.91
N ILE A 140 0.18 19.44 9.98
CA ILE A 140 0.23 18.07 9.44
C ILE A 140 -0.62 17.15 10.31
N GLU A 141 -0.56 17.27 11.64
CA GLU A 141 -1.44 16.54 12.56
C GLU A 141 -2.92 16.84 12.28
N LEU A 142 -3.26 18.12 12.08
CA LEU A 142 -4.62 18.53 11.72
C LEU A 142 -5.06 17.86 10.40
N ILE A 143 -4.21 17.88 9.37
CA ILE A 143 -4.52 17.27 8.06
C ILE A 143 -4.76 15.77 8.24
N ILE A 144 -3.89 15.07 8.95
CA ILE A 144 -4.01 13.64 9.23
C ILE A 144 -5.35 13.34 9.91
N GLY A 145 -5.68 14.06 10.99
CA GLY A 145 -6.92 13.91 11.72
C GLY A 145 -8.16 14.13 10.85
N LYS A 146 -8.15 15.18 10.02
CA LYS A 146 -9.26 15.51 9.11
C LYS A 146 -9.41 14.53 7.94
N VAL A 147 -8.31 13.98 7.46
CA VAL A 147 -8.33 12.94 6.41
C VAL A 147 -8.80 11.60 6.98
N ILE A 148 -8.34 11.21 8.18
CA ILE A 148 -8.76 9.97 8.86
C ILE A 148 -10.25 10.02 9.23
N SER A 149 -10.75 11.16 9.70
CA SER A 149 -12.19 11.35 10.00
C SER A 149 -13.10 11.34 8.76
N GLY A 150 -12.52 11.41 7.56
CA GLY A 150 -13.26 11.50 6.30
C GLY A 150 -13.59 12.92 5.86
N GLU A 151 -13.46 13.91 6.74
CA GLU A 151 -13.90 15.30 6.48
C GLU A 151 -13.18 15.94 5.28
N TRP A 152 -11.88 15.64 5.08
CA TRP A 152 -11.09 16.21 3.98
C TRP A 152 -10.75 15.20 2.87
N LEU A 153 -11.36 14.05 2.83
CA LEU A 153 -11.12 13.05 1.78
C LEU A 153 -11.46 13.55 0.38
N SER A 154 -12.49 14.40 0.25
CA SER A 154 -12.89 14.95 -1.06
C SER A 154 -12.04 16.14 -1.51
N TYR A 155 -11.24 16.75 -0.61
CA TYR A 155 -10.49 17.95 -0.91
C TYR A 155 -9.28 17.67 -1.83
N SER A 156 -8.99 18.63 -2.71
CA SER A 156 -7.72 18.66 -3.45
C SER A 156 -6.58 19.14 -2.55
N VAL A 157 -5.34 18.84 -2.94
CA VAL A 157 -4.15 19.31 -2.22
C VAL A 157 -4.15 20.83 -2.10
N LYS A 158 -4.61 21.55 -3.13
CA LYS A 158 -4.74 23.01 -3.11
C LYS A 158 -5.71 23.49 -2.03
N GLN A 159 -6.91 22.89 -1.96
CA GLN A 159 -7.90 23.22 -0.93
C GLN A 159 -7.39 22.95 0.49
N ILE A 160 -6.66 21.84 0.68
CA ILE A 160 -6.04 21.53 1.98
C ILE A 160 -4.97 22.57 2.32
N ALA A 161 -4.13 22.97 1.35
CA ALA A 161 -3.11 23.99 1.54
C ALA A 161 -3.71 25.34 1.99
N GLU A 162 -4.81 25.74 1.36
CA GLU A 162 -5.57 26.96 1.73
C GLU A 162 -6.09 26.88 3.18
N LYS A 163 -6.58 25.70 3.61
CA LYS A 163 -7.10 25.47 4.98
C LYS A 163 -6.03 25.58 6.07
N VAL A 164 -4.79 25.26 5.73
CA VAL A 164 -3.66 25.33 6.67
C VAL A 164 -2.73 26.52 6.42
N PHE A 165 -3.16 27.48 5.61
CA PHE A 165 -2.44 28.71 5.30
C PHE A 165 -1.04 28.47 4.73
N LEU A 166 -0.90 27.48 3.85
CA LEU A 166 0.35 27.18 3.13
C LEU A 166 0.14 27.27 1.62
N SER A 167 1.23 27.51 0.88
CA SER A 167 1.23 27.23 -0.56
C SER A 167 1.18 25.72 -0.80
N GLU A 168 0.62 25.28 -1.93
CA GLU A 168 0.56 23.85 -2.30
C GLU A 168 1.95 23.22 -2.31
N SER A 169 2.96 23.92 -2.84
CA SER A 169 4.35 23.47 -2.86
C SER A 169 4.89 23.26 -1.45
N ARG A 170 4.74 24.27 -0.56
CA ARG A 170 5.24 24.15 0.83
C ARG A 170 4.56 23.02 1.58
N LEU A 171 3.23 22.89 1.45
CA LEU A 171 2.49 21.79 2.06
C LEU A 171 2.99 20.42 1.57
N THR A 172 3.20 20.28 0.25
CA THR A 172 3.63 18.99 -0.31
C THR A 172 4.99 18.58 0.22
N HIS A 173 5.93 19.52 0.31
CA HIS A 173 7.25 19.25 0.88
C HIS A 173 7.17 18.92 2.37
N LEU A 174 6.50 19.75 3.15
CA LEU A 174 6.35 19.57 4.60
C LEU A 174 5.69 18.22 4.92
N PHE A 175 4.61 17.87 4.21
CA PHE A 175 3.93 16.58 4.43
C PHE A 175 4.86 15.40 4.12
N LYS A 176 5.66 15.49 3.04
CA LYS A 176 6.63 14.45 2.71
C LYS A 176 7.74 14.33 3.75
N GLU A 177 8.24 15.45 4.28
CA GLU A 177 9.25 15.48 5.33
C GLU A 177 8.76 14.85 6.64
N GLU A 178 7.49 15.10 7.01
CA GLU A 178 6.90 14.60 8.27
C GLU A 178 6.37 13.15 8.18
N MET A 179 5.83 12.76 7.03
CA MET A 179 5.09 11.51 6.86
C MET A 179 5.79 10.47 5.98
N ASP A 180 6.93 10.78 5.39
CA ASP A 180 7.69 9.90 4.47
C ASP A 180 6.89 9.39 3.26
N ILE A 181 5.73 10.00 2.97
CA ILE A 181 4.85 9.70 1.85
C ILE A 181 4.28 10.99 1.27
N SER A 182 3.99 11.03 -0.04
CA SER A 182 3.35 12.23 -0.62
C SER A 182 1.92 12.40 -0.09
N LEU A 183 1.48 13.65 0.16
CA LEU A 183 0.10 13.94 0.59
C LEU A 183 -0.94 13.36 -0.38
N LYS A 184 -0.65 13.41 -1.69
CA LYS A 184 -1.54 12.90 -2.73
C LYS A 184 -1.74 11.38 -2.63
N SER A 185 -0.67 10.64 -2.40
CA SER A 185 -0.70 9.19 -2.19
C SER A 185 -1.39 8.85 -0.87
N TYR A 186 -1.08 9.57 0.19
CA TYR A 186 -1.71 9.37 1.49
C TYR A 186 -3.25 9.52 1.40
N ILE A 187 -3.75 10.61 0.80
CA ILE A 187 -5.18 10.81 0.59
C ILE A 187 -5.79 9.67 -0.24
N LEU A 188 -5.10 9.22 -1.30
CA LEU A 188 -5.60 8.13 -2.15
C LEU A 188 -5.76 6.82 -1.38
N ILE A 189 -4.76 6.44 -0.58
CA ILE A 189 -4.82 5.25 0.28
C ILE A 189 -5.98 5.36 1.28
N ARG A 190 -6.14 6.52 1.91
CA ARG A 190 -7.24 6.76 2.87
C ARG A 190 -8.62 6.73 2.20
N ARG A 191 -8.76 7.26 0.97
CA ARG A 191 -9.99 7.14 0.17
C ARG A 191 -10.34 5.68 -0.12
N MET A 192 -9.35 4.88 -0.51
CA MET A 192 -9.55 3.45 -0.78
C MET A 192 -9.96 2.70 0.48
N GLU A 193 -9.29 2.95 1.59
CA GLU A 193 -9.62 2.37 2.89
C GLU A 193 -11.06 2.70 3.29
N TYR A 194 -11.46 3.96 3.21
CA TYR A 194 -12.80 4.40 3.58
C TYR A 194 -13.88 3.77 2.69
N ALA A 195 -13.65 3.73 1.37
CA ALA A 195 -14.52 3.04 0.42
C ALA A 195 -14.64 1.54 0.76
N TYR A 196 -13.53 0.88 1.05
CA TYR A 196 -13.51 -0.53 1.42
C TYR A 196 -14.33 -0.80 2.69
N ARG A 197 -14.16 0.01 3.74
CA ARG A 197 -14.93 -0.11 4.99
C ARG A 197 -16.44 0.04 4.73
N LEU A 198 -16.85 1.04 3.96
CA LEU A 198 -18.26 1.27 3.64
C LEU A 198 -18.88 0.11 2.85
N VAL A 199 -18.18 -0.43 1.86
CA VAL A 199 -18.65 -1.58 1.08
C VAL A 199 -18.69 -2.84 1.95
N SER A 200 -17.67 -3.08 2.78
CA SER A 200 -17.59 -4.23 3.69
C SER A 200 -18.68 -4.22 4.77
N SER A 201 -19.18 -3.04 5.14
CA SER A 201 -20.34 -2.88 6.04
C SER A 201 -21.71 -3.03 5.33
N GLY A 202 -21.72 -3.41 4.04
CA GLY A 202 -22.94 -3.61 3.26
C GLY A 202 -23.41 -2.37 2.49
N GLY A 203 -22.65 -1.29 2.47
CA GLY A 203 -22.98 -0.08 1.71
C GLY A 203 -22.90 -0.28 0.21
N LYS A 204 -23.75 0.44 -0.54
CA LYS A 204 -23.71 0.43 -2.01
C LYS A 204 -22.43 1.07 -2.52
N ILE A 205 -21.78 0.47 -3.52
CA ILE A 205 -20.51 0.98 -4.10
C ILE A 205 -20.62 2.42 -4.63
N THR A 206 -21.79 2.83 -5.13
CA THR A 206 -22.03 4.20 -5.60
C THR A 206 -21.96 5.21 -4.45
N TRP A 207 -22.60 4.90 -3.34
CA TRP A 207 -22.53 5.70 -2.12
C TRP A 207 -21.11 5.70 -1.53
N ALA A 208 -20.51 4.53 -1.38
CA ALA A 208 -19.14 4.42 -0.86
C ALA A 208 -18.13 5.24 -1.69
N ALA A 209 -18.27 5.27 -3.02
CA ALA A 209 -17.41 6.07 -3.87
C ALA A 209 -17.56 7.57 -3.59
N GLN A 210 -18.79 8.07 -3.47
CA GLN A 210 -19.06 9.49 -3.20
C GLN A 210 -18.52 9.91 -1.83
N GLU A 211 -18.85 9.15 -0.76
CA GLU A 211 -18.39 9.43 0.60
C GLU A 211 -16.87 9.39 0.71
N SER A 212 -16.21 8.56 -0.09
CA SER A 212 -14.74 8.43 -0.09
C SER A 212 -14.03 9.46 -0.99
N GLY A 213 -14.78 10.40 -1.58
CA GLY A 213 -14.21 11.47 -2.43
C GLY A 213 -13.82 11.03 -3.84
N PHE A 214 -14.36 9.89 -4.34
CA PHE A 214 -14.30 9.55 -5.76
C PHE A 214 -15.44 10.20 -6.53
N SER A 215 -15.18 10.62 -7.77
CA SER A 215 -16.20 11.28 -8.59
C SER A 215 -17.35 10.34 -9.02
N SER A 216 -17.13 9.03 -9.01
CA SER A 216 -18.11 8.01 -9.35
C SER A 216 -17.66 6.60 -8.91
N SER A 217 -18.60 5.64 -8.88
CA SER A 217 -18.25 4.22 -8.69
C SER A 217 -17.33 3.67 -9.79
N ALA A 218 -17.48 4.16 -11.02
CA ALA A 218 -16.58 3.81 -12.12
C ALA A 218 -15.15 4.33 -11.88
N HIS A 219 -15.00 5.54 -11.33
CA HIS A 219 -13.71 6.09 -10.94
C HIS A 219 -13.07 5.30 -9.79
N LEU A 220 -13.85 4.91 -8.77
CA LEU A 220 -13.38 4.03 -7.70
C LEU A 220 -12.91 2.68 -8.28
N ALA A 221 -13.74 2.02 -9.08
CA ALA A 221 -13.42 0.71 -9.69
C ALA A 221 -12.19 0.79 -10.59
N TYR A 222 -12.09 1.83 -11.44
CA TYR A 222 -10.93 2.08 -12.27
C TYR A 222 -9.65 2.28 -11.43
N THR A 223 -9.76 3.06 -10.35
CA THR A 223 -8.63 3.33 -9.45
C THR A 223 -8.19 2.05 -8.75
N CYS A 224 -9.12 1.27 -8.19
CA CYS A 224 -8.80 -0.02 -7.60
C CYS A 224 -8.10 -0.94 -8.63
N LYS A 225 -8.72 -1.14 -9.80
CA LYS A 225 -8.12 -1.97 -10.87
C LYS A 225 -6.74 -1.46 -11.30
N LYS A 226 -6.56 -0.16 -11.42
CA LYS A 226 -5.26 0.44 -11.77
C LYS A 226 -4.17 0.20 -10.73
N LEU A 227 -4.55 0.07 -9.46
CA LEU A 227 -3.63 -0.06 -8.33
C LEU A 227 -3.39 -1.52 -7.92
N THR A 228 -4.33 -2.41 -8.20
CA THR A 228 -4.25 -3.81 -7.77
C THR A 228 -4.18 -4.81 -8.94
N GLY A 229 -4.46 -4.41 -10.16
CA GLY A 229 -4.54 -5.27 -11.35
C GLY A 229 -6.00 -5.63 -11.65
#